data_070d20a53131ddaa666c16e1222b8fd2
#
_entry.id   070d20a53131ddaa666c16e1222b8fd2
#
_cell.length_a   1.000
_cell.length_b   1.000
_cell.length_c   1.000
_cell.angle_alpha   90.00
_cell.angle_beta   90.00
_cell.angle_gamma   90.00
#
_symmetry.space_group_name_H-M   'P 1'
#
loop_
_entity.id
_entity.type
_entity.pdbx_description
1 polymer ?
#
loop_
_entity_poly.entity_id
_entity_poly.type
_entity_poly.pdbx_seq_one_letter_code
_entity_poly.pdbx_strand_id
1 'polypeptide(L)'
;VERKGKMDKGKKNFRQLKKDVKYIAKCYRKNIDRLLLDGYDNHKIDYVKQTHSDLEMVGYLNFVLELCSKESNLFLRAIYFDQNDNKLYFESLSRSSYYRLDRKAIYEIADCLNL
;
A
#
# COMPACT_ATOMS: atom_id res chain seq x y z
N VAL A 1 -29.61 6.26 -10.28
CA VAL A 1 -29.21 6.13 -10.28
C VAL A 1 -28.88 6.51 -10.22
N GLU A 2 -28.89 6.68 -10.33
CA GLU A 2 -28.45 6.81 -10.36
C GLU A 2 -27.93 6.67 -10.28
N ARG A 3 -27.88 6.39 -10.28
CA ARG A 3 -26.98 6.17 -10.21
C ARG A 3 -26.28 5.74 -10.78
N LYS A 4 -26.36 5.39 -11.58
CA LYS A 4 -25.57 4.88 -12.31
C LYS A 4 -24.47 5.63 -12.85
N GLY A 5 -24.48 6.41 -13.67
CA GLY A 5 -23.42 7.26 -14.05
C GLY A 5 -22.78 7.91 -12.89
N LYS A 6 -23.52 8.01 -11.87
CA LYS A 6 -23.04 8.52 -10.64
C LYS A 6 -21.95 7.67 -10.04
N MET A 7 -22.10 6.38 -10.10
CA MET A 7 -21.07 5.50 -9.61
C MET A 7 -19.83 5.63 -10.44
N ASP A 8 -20.00 5.80 -11.73
CA ASP A 8 -18.87 5.95 -12.61
C ASP A 8 -18.07 7.19 -12.29
N LYS A 9 -18.73 8.23 -11.86
CA LYS A 9 -18.05 9.45 -11.49
C LYS A 9 -17.15 9.24 -10.30
N GLY A 10 -17.55 8.38 -9.38
CA GLY A 10 -16.78 8.13 -8.20
C GLY A 10 -15.61 7.19 -8.42
N LYS A 11 -15.58 6.54 -9.55
CA LYS A 11 -14.53 5.57 -9.81
C LYS A 11 -13.37 6.19 -10.53
N LYS A 12 -12.19 5.92 -10.00
CA LYS A 12 -10.94 6.35 -10.62
C LYS A 12 -10.50 5.29 -11.61
N ASN A 13 -9.83 5.71 -12.67
CA ASN A 13 -9.26 4.74 -13.60
C ASN A 13 -8.00 4.13 -12.98
N PHE A 14 -7.50 3.08 -13.59
CA PHE A 14 -6.35 2.36 -13.06
C PHE A 14 -5.13 3.26 -12.87
N ARG A 15 -4.87 4.14 -13.82
CA ARG A 15 -3.72 5.02 -13.73
C ARG A 15 -3.79 5.88 -12.48
N GLN A 16 -4.96 6.43 -12.19
CA GLN A 16 -5.12 7.27 -11.02
C GLN A 16 -5.00 6.46 -9.73
N LEU A 17 -5.61 5.28 -9.70
CA LEU A 17 -5.50 4.41 -8.54
C LEU A 17 -4.06 4.03 -8.28
N LYS A 18 -3.31 3.73 -9.33
CA LYS A 18 -1.91 3.37 -9.19
C LYS A 18 -1.09 4.52 -8.62
N LYS A 19 -1.37 5.74 -9.06
CA LYS A 19 -0.71 6.91 -8.50
C LYS A 19 -1.01 7.07 -7.02
N ASP A 20 -2.27 6.89 -6.66
CA ASP A 20 -2.68 7.01 -5.27
C ASP A 20 -2.00 5.98 -4.40
N VAL A 21 -1.94 4.73 -4.87
CA VAL A 21 -1.30 3.65 -4.11
C VAL A 21 0.20 3.92 -3.98
N LYS A 22 0.84 4.40 -5.04
CA LYS A 22 2.27 4.73 -4.98
C LYS A 22 2.53 5.82 -3.96
N TYR A 23 1.67 6.81 -3.91
CA TYR A 23 1.83 7.90 -2.94
C TYR A 23 1.67 7.38 -1.52
N ILE A 24 0.64 6.58 -1.29
CA ILE A 24 0.39 6.00 0.03
C ILE A 24 1.56 5.12 0.46
N ALA A 25 2.09 4.33 -0.47
CA ALA A 25 3.24 3.47 -0.18
C ALA A 25 4.48 4.30 0.16
N LYS A 26 4.66 5.43 -0.52
CA LYS A 26 5.77 6.32 -0.22
C LYS A 26 5.64 6.89 1.18
N CYS A 27 4.44 7.28 1.57
CA CYS A 27 4.18 7.79 2.92
C CYS A 27 4.44 6.70 3.95
N TYR A 28 4.04 5.48 3.66
CA TYR A 28 4.29 4.34 4.54
C TYR A 28 5.79 4.17 4.77
N ARG A 29 6.59 4.17 3.71
CA ARG A 29 8.03 4.00 3.84
C ARG A 29 8.66 5.16 4.62
N LYS A 30 8.19 6.37 4.39
CA LYS A 30 8.69 7.53 5.13
C LYS A 30 8.37 7.43 6.61
N ASN A 31 7.19 6.92 6.94
CA ASN A 31 6.81 6.75 8.34
C ASN A 31 7.68 5.69 9.01
N ILE A 32 7.95 4.60 8.31
CA ILE A 32 8.85 3.56 8.82
C ILE A 32 10.23 4.15 9.07
N ASP A 33 10.77 4.88 8.09
CA ASP A 33 12.10 5.48 8.22
C ASP A 33 12.15 6.44 9.40
N ARG A 34 11.11 7.23 9.59
CA ARG A 34 11.04 8.18 10.68
C ARG A 34 11.03 7.50 12.03
N LEU A 35 10.26 6.40 12.14
CA LEU A 35 10.22 5.62 13.36
C LEU A 35 11.59 5.03 13.69
N LEU A 36 12.30 4.57 12.68
CA LEU A 36 13.64 4.02 12.89
C LEU A 36 14.65 5.08 13.26
N LEU A 37 14.56 6.26 12.61
CA LEU A 37 15.48 7.35 12.91
C LEU A 37 15.28 7.91 14.32
N ASP A 38 14.06 7.89 14.80
CA ASP A 38 13.75 8.37 16.15
C ASP A 38 14.18 7.37 17.21
N GLY A 39 14.81 6.27 16.80
CA GLY A 39 15.24 5.26 17.72
C GLY A 39 14.11 4.50 18.34
N TYR A 40 13.01 4.42 17.63
CA TYR A 40 11.86 3.70 18.13
C TYR A 40 12.18 2.23 18.28
N ASP A 41 11.84 1.69 19.44
CA ASP A 41 11.82 0.26 19.61
C ASP A 41 10.67 -0.03 20.57
N ASN A 42 10.33 -1.29 20.73
CA ASN A 42 9.16 -1.69 21.50
C ASN A 42 9.25 -1.34 22.98
N HIS A 43 10.41 -0.96 23.44
CA HIS A 43 10.64 -0.72 24.86
C HIS A 43 10.61 0.76 25.20
N LYS A 44 10.71 1.61 24.20
CA LYS A 44 10.71 3.04 24.42
C LYS A 44 9.43 3.62 23.89
N ILE A 45 8.59 3.99 24.81
CA ILE A 45 7.29 4.43 24.43
C ILE A 45 7.06 5.88 24.79
N ASP A 46 8.07 6.66 24.68
CA ASP A 46 7.88 8.10 24.85
C ASP A 46 7.43 8.63 23.51
N TYR A 47 6.18 8.45 23.25
CA TYR A 47 5.64 8.91 21.99
C TYR A 47 5.46 10.39 22.00
N VAL A 48 6.14 11.05 21.08
CA VAL A 48 5.69 12.35 20.70
C VAL A 48 4.50 12.08 19.77
N LYS A 49 3.67 13.06 19.59
CA LYS A 49 2.46 12.92 18.79
C LYS A 49 2.74 12.36 17.38
N GLN A 50 3.84 12.83 16.78
CA GLN A 50 4.19 12.40 15.44
C GLN A 50 4.47 10.91 15.39
N THR A 51 5.22 10.42 16.38
CA THR A 51 5.54 9.00 16.45
C THR A 51 4.28 8.15 16.58
N HIS A 52 3.36 8.59 17.42
CA HIS A 52 2.11 7.88 17.61
C HIS A 52 1.29 7.85 16.31
N SER A 53 1.23 8.98 15.62
CA SER A 53 0.52 9.08 14.36
C SER A 53 1.15 8.18 13.29
N ASP A 54 2.48 8.13 13.25
CA ASP A 54 3.20 7.28 12.31
C ASP A 54 2.91 5.81 12.58
N LEU A 55 2.88 5.42 13.86
CA LEU A 55 2.58 4.04 14.25
C LEU A 55 1.17 3.66 13.83
N GLU A 56 0.22 4.55 14.03
CA GLU A 56 -1.16 4.28 13.64
C GLU A 56 -1.30 4.09 12.15
N MET A 57 -0.65 4.92 11.37
CA MET A 57 -0.71 4.81 9.92
C MET A 57 -0.07 3.52 9.44
N VAL A 58 1.11 3.20 9.96
CA VAL A 58 1.80 1.98 9.56
C VAL A 58 0.97 0.76 9.94
N GLY A 59 0.40 0.76 11.14
CA GLY A 59 -0.43 -0.33 11.60
C GLY A 59 -1.69 -0.50 10.74
N TYR A 60 -2.33 0.61 10.40
CA TYR A 60 -3.51 0.58 9.55
C TYR A 60 -3.18 0.01 8.17
N LEU A 61 -2.10 0.47 7.57
CA LEU A 61 -1.73 -0.01 6.24
C LEU A 61 -1.31 -1.47 6.26
N ASN A 62 -0.63 -1.90 7.31
CA ASN A 62 -0.31 -3.32 7.46
C ASN A 62 -1.59 -4.16 7.55
N PHE A 63 -2.57 -3.67 8.28
CA PHE A 63 -3.85 -4.34 8.38
C PHE A 63 -4.53 -4.43 7.01
N VAL A 64 -4.54 -3.34 6.27
CA VAL A 64 -5.16 -3.30 4.94
C VAL A 64 -4.47 -4.27 4.00
N LEU A 65 -3.13 -4.33 4.05
CA LEU A 65 -2.38 -5.27 3.21
C LEU A 65 -2.76 -6.72 3.53
N GLU A 66 -3.02 -7.01 4.81
CA GLU A 66 -3.42 -8.36 5.20
C GLU A 66 -4.83 -8.71 4.73
N LEU A 67 -5.65 -7.72 4.44
CA LEU A 67 -6.98 -7.96 3.88
C LEU A 67 -6.94 -8.35 2.41
N CYS A 68 -5.85 -8.04 1.73
CA CYS A 68 -5.71 -8.41 0.33
C CYS A 68 -5.42 -9.90 0.21
N SER A 69 -5.63 -10.47 -0.98
CA SER A 69 -5.27 -11.85 -1.21
C SER A 69 -3.78 -12.02 -0.98
N LYS A 70 -3.37 -13.24 -0.66
CA LYS A 70 -1.97 -13.53 -0.36
C LYS A 70 -1.06 -13.10 -1.50
N GLU A 71 -1.44 -13.38 -2.72
CA GLU A 71 -0.63 -13.02 -3.88
C GLU A 71 -0.50 -11.51 -4.00
N SER A 72 -1.60 -10.78 -3.85
CA SER A 72 -1.59 -9.33 -3.95
C SER A 72 -0.79 -8.72 -2.81
N ASN A 73 -0.93 -9.27 -1.61
CA ASN A 73 -0.16 -8.80 -0.46
C ASN A 73 1.33 -8.91 -0.73
N LEU A 74 1.78 -10.08 -1.19
CA LEU A 74 3.20 -10.29 -1.49
C LEU A 74 3.68 -9.34 -2.58
N PHE A 75 2.88 -9.16 -3.62
CA PHE A 75 3.25 -8.27 -4.71
C PHE A 75 3.35 -6.82 -4.26
N LEU A 76 2.33 -6.34 -3.56
CA LEU A 76 2.31 -4.96 -3.09
C LEU A 76 3.46 -4.65 -2.16
N ARG A 77 3.76 -5.57 -1.24
CA ARG A 77 4.88 -5.36 -0.34
C ARG A 77 6.20 -5.33 -1.07
N ALA A 78 6.38 -6.26 -2.01
CA ALA A 78 7.64 -6.35 -2.73
C ALA A 78 7.89 -5.14 -3.62
N ILE A 79 6.87 -4.68 -4.32
CA ILE A 79 7.03 -3.66 -5.34
C ILE A 79 6.83 -2.24 -4.80
N TYR A 80 5.87 -2.06 -3.91
CA TYR A 80 5.48 -0.72 -3.50
C TYR A 80 5.80 -0.39 -2.05
N PHE A 81 5.41 -1.26 -1.11
CA PHE A 81 5.47 -0.90 0.30
C PHE A 81 6.82 -1.17 0.96
N ASP A 82 7.28 -2.39 0.89
CA ASP A 82 8.55 -2.74 1.53
C ASP A 82 9.72 -2.69 0.56
N GLN A 83 9.45 -2.94 -0.70
CA GLN A 83 10.48 -3.00 -1.76
C GLN A 83 11.59 -3.98 -1.35
N ASN A 84 11.14 -5.17 -0.94
CA ASN A 84 12.02 -6.20 -0.42
C ASN A 84 12.59 -7.11 -1.52
N ASP A 85 13.29 -8.17 -1.11
CA ASP A 85 13.97 -9.07 -2.06
C ASP A 85 13.02 -9.76 -3.03
N ASN A 86 11.76 -9.93 -2.68
CA ASN A 86 10.79 -10.55 -3.58
C ASN A 86 10.54 -9.72 -4.83
N LYS A 87 10.99 -8.47 -4.82
CA LYS A 87 10.88 -7.60 -5.98
C LYS A 87 11.54 -8.23 -7.19
N LEU A 88 12.71 -8.84 -7.00
CA LEU A 88 13.43 -9.47 -8.11
C LEU A 88 12.61 -10.60 -8.72
N TYR A 89 11.95 -11.38 -7.89
CA TYR A 89 11.10 -12.46 -8.37
C TYR A 89 9.98 -11.92 -9.25
N PHE A 90 9.27 -10.91 -8.78
CA PHE A 90 8.16 -10.37 -9.54
C PHE A 90 8.62 -9.69 -10.82
N GLU A 91 9.76 -9.00 -10.77
CA GLU A 91 10.28 -8.33 -11.94
C GLU A 91 10.80 -9.30 -12.99
N SER A 92 11.05 -10.55 -12.62
CA SER A 92 11.49 -11.56 -13.55
C SER A 92 10.35 -12.21 -14.32
N LEU A 93 9.11 -11.91 -13.93
CA LEU A 93 7.95 -12.46 -14.63
C LEU A 93 7.80 -11.84 -16.01
N SER A 94 7.04 -12.53 -16.88
CA SER A 94 6.74 -11.97 -18.18
C SER A 94 5.98 -10.65 -17.98
N ARG A 95 6.09 -9.77 -18.97
CA ARG A 95 5.42 -8.48 -18.90
C ARG A 95 3.92 -8.63 -18.66
N SER A 96 3.28 -9.55 -19.36
CA SER A 96 1.84 -9.71 -19.20
C SER A 96 1.47 -10.24 -17.82
N SER A 97 2.26 -11.15 -17.27
CA SER A 97 2.02 -11.67 -15.93
C SER A 97 2.20 -10.59 -14.88
N TYR A 98 3.26 -9.80 -15.03
CA TYR A 98 3.52 -8.70 -14.11
C TYR A 98 2.38 -7.69 -14.11
N TYR A 99 1.95 -7.27 -15.29
CA TYR A 99 0.88 -6.28 -15.39
C TYR A 99 -0.45 -6.81 -14.85
N ARG A 100 -0.70 -8.10 -15.04
CA ARG A 100 -1.93 -8.69 -14.51
C ARG A 100 -1.92 -8.67 -12.98
N LEU A 101 -0.79 -9.01 -12.38
CA LEU A 101 -0.64 -8.97 -10.93
C LEU A 101 -0.74 -7.54 -10.41
N ASP A 102 -0.06 -6.62 -11.08
CA ASP A 102 -0.07 -5.23 -10.70
C ASP A 102 -1.51 -4.69 -10.68
N ARG A 103 -2.24 -4.96 -11.75
CA ARG A 103 -3.62 -4.51 -11.87
C ARG A 103 -4.51 -5.11 -10.79
N LYS A 104 -4.39 -6.39 -10.59
CA LYS A 104 -5.17 -7.09 -9.58
C LYS A 104 -4.88 -6.53 -8.19
N ALA A 105 -3.61 -6.40 -7.86
CA ALA A 105 -3.20 -5.95 -6.53
C ALA A 105 -3.61 -4.50 -6.26
N ILE A 106 -3.45 -3.64 -7.25
CA ILE A 106 -3.83 -2.24 -7.11
C ILE A 106 -5.33 -2.11 -6.87
N TYR A 107 -6.15 -2.85 -7.61
CA TYR A 107 -7.60 -2.79 -7.40
C TYR A 107 -7.99 -3.35 -6.04
N GLU A 108 -7.33 -4.40 -5.59
CA GLU A 108 -7.66 -4.97 -4.28
C GLU A 108 -7.39 -3.98 -3.14
N ILE A 109 -6.20 -3.39 -3.15
CA ILE A 109 -5.87 -2.47 -2.06
C ILE A 109 -6.68 -1.19 -2.16
N ALA A 110 -6.94 -0.71 -3.38
CA ALA A 110 -7.76 0.47 -3.56
C ALA A 110 -9.16 0.25 -2.99
N ASP A 111 -9.69 -0.93 -3.22
CA ASP A 111 -11.01 -1.28 -2.71
C ASP A 111 -11.01 -1.27 -1.17
N CYS A 112 -9.98 -1.85 -0.57
CA CYS A 112 -9.87 -1.87 0.89
C CYS A 112 -9.68 -0.47 1.47
N LEU A 113 -9.05 0.41 0.73
CA LEU A 113 -8.81 1.79 1.17
C LEU A 113 -9.94 2.75 0.78
N ASN A 114 -10.93 2.27 0.07
CA ASN A 114 -12.04 3.10 -0.43
C ASN A 114 -11.57 4.21 -1.37
N LEU A 115 -10.62 3.90 -2.18
CA LEU A 115 -10.13 4.85 -3.18
C LEU A 115 -11.00 4.92 -4.42
#